data_ae2d91de0b293945cddc018a7bf596c8
#
_entry.id   ae2d91de0b293945cddc018a7bf596c8
#
_cell.length_a   1.000
_cell.length_b   1.000
_cell.length_c   1.000
_cell.angle_alpha   90.00
_cell.angle_beta   90.00
_cell.angle_gamma   90.00
#
_symmetry.space_group_name_H-M   'P 1'
#
loop_
_entity.id
_entity.type
_entity.pdbx_description
1 polymer ?
#
loop_
_entity_poly.entity_id
_entity_poly.type
_entity_poly.pdbx_seq_one_letter_code
_entity_poly.pdbx_strand_id
1 'polypeptide(L)'
;NYYEGYSNSTIWPLCHYFFVYTLYRNSFWQSYQEVNQLFCDAICRVIHPGDKVWIQDYQPMLLPGMLRKVYPNLNIGYFHHIPFPSYELFRILPERAEILKGLLDADFIAFHTYDYMRHFISAVKRVLRIDFKLDEAQLGNRVVETDALPMGINYGLYHNASSRPEVRRAIDRTRKFFGNHKLILSVDRLDYSKGILHRLWGFAAFLECHPEYCGKVTLAMVIVPSRDHVDSYAELKTKIDEEIGSINGQYSTMDWTPVCYFYHGFSFEELVAMYYIADVALVTPLRDGMNLVAKEYVASKNNNPSVLILSEMAGAAIEMTDALLINPNDTEEIKQAICRALEMPEQEQLKRLQHMQKIISVQTVNKWAADFVSEWSDTCRKNE
;
A
#
# COMPACT_ATOMS: atom_id res chain seq x y z
N ASN A 1 2.34 -14.65 -18.55
CA ASN A 1 1.04 -15.17 -18.08
C ASN A 1 0.92 -15.22 -16.56
N TYR A 2 1.97 -15.69 -15.83
CA TYR A 2 1.97 -15.77 -14.36
C TYR A 2 1.89 -14.38 -13.71
N TYR A 3 2.96 -13.57 -13.87
CA TYR A 3 3.09 -12.29 -13.17
C TYR A 3 2.15 -11.23 -13.77
N GLU A 4 2.30 -10.92 -15.06
CA GLU A 4 1.45 -9.93 -15.74
C GLU A 4 0.01 -10.43 -15.95
N GLY A 5 -0.18 -11.73 -16.16
CA GLY A 5 -1.50 -12.34 -16.35
C GLY A 5 -2.25 -12.52 -15.03
N TYR A 6 -2.13 -13.73 -14.41
CA TYR A 6 -2.97 -14.07 -13.26
C TYR A 6 -2.74 -13.14 -12.06
N SER A 7 -1.49 -12.85 -11.71
CA SER A 7 -1.19 -12.01 -10.55
C SER A 7 -1.67 -10.57 -10.75
N ASN A 8 -1.29 -9.92 -11.86
CA ASN A 8 -1.51 -8.48 -12.04
C ASN A 8 -2.75 -8.12 -12.87
N SER A 9 -3.25 -9.03 -13.72
CA SER A 9 -4.47 -8.76 -14.50
C SER A 9 -5.70 -9.51 -13.98
N THR A 10 -5.56 -10.45 -13.03
CA THR A 10 -6.70 -11.14 -12.40
C THR A 10 -6.80 -10.80 -10.91
N ILE A 11 -5.79 -11.17 -10.09
CA ILE A 11 -5.86 -11.01 -8.63
C ILE A 11 -5.75 -9.55 -8.19
N TRP A 12 -4.79 -8.80 -8.73
CA TRP A 12 -4.56 -7.41 -8.33
C TRP A 12 -5.81 -6.53 -8.49
N PRO A 13 -6.44 -6.44 -9.69
CA PRO A 13 -7.62 -5.60 -9.86
C PRO A 13 -8.80 -6.08 -9.02
N LEU A 14 -9.02 -7.39 -8.89
CA LEU A 14 -10.08 -7.95 -8.05
C LEU A 14 -9.91 -7.54 -6.58
N CYS A 15 -8.70 -7.70 -6.03
CA CYS A 15 -8.40 -7.38 -4.64
C CYS A 15 -8.48 -5.88 -4.35
N HIS A 16 -8.20 -5.03 -5.33
CA HIS A 16 -8.32 -3.58 -5.21
C HIS A 16 -9.69 -3.03 -5.61
N TYR A 17 -10.70 -3.90 -5.85
CA TYR A 17 -12.08 -3.53 -6.20
C TYR A 17 -12.25 -2.92 -7.59
N PHE A 18 -11.28 -3.14 -8.48
CA PHE A 18 -11.33 -2.74 -9.90
C PHE A 18 -11.69 -3.93 -10.80
N PHE A 19 -12.74 -4.65 -10.44
CA PHE A 19 -13.14 -5.90 -11.12
C PHE A 19 -13.39 -5.71 -12.64
N VAL A 20 -13.68 -4.50 -13.09
CA VAL A 20 -13.86 -4.16 -14.52
C VAL A 20 -12.57 -4.36 -15.34
N TYR A 21 -11.40 -4.32 -14.70
CA TYR A 21 -10.10 -4.60 -15.32
C TYR A 21 -9.66 -6.04 -15.17
N THR A 22 -10.46 -6.89 -14.51
CA THR A 22 -10.08 -8.28 -14.25
C THR A 22 -10.20 -9.12 -15.52
N LEU A 23 -9.12 -9.78 -15.89
CA LEU A 23 -9.07 -10.68 -17.03
C LEU A 23 -9.04 -12.14 -16.58
N TYR A 24 -10.03 -12.91 -17.03
CA TYR A 24 -10.11 -14.35 -16.73
C TYR A 24 -9.67 -15.14 -17.96
N ARG A 25 -8.51 -15.80 -17.87
CA ARG A 25 -7.96 -16.67 -18.94
C ARG A 25 -7.40 -17.94 -18.33
N ASN A 26 -7.83 -19.09 -18.85
CA ASN A 26 -7.36 -20.39 -18.36
C ASN A 26 -5.82 -20.54 -18.45
N SER A 27 -5.21 -19.97 -19.51
CA SER A 27 -3.75 -19.95 -19.65
C SER A 27 -3.03 -19.17 -18.53
N PHE A 28 -3.67 -18.14 -17.96
CA PHE A 28 -3.12 -17.40 -16.83
C PHE A 28 -3.12 -18.26 -15.58
N TRP A 29 -4.23 -18.96 -15.32
CA TRP A 29 -4.35 -19.88 -14.20
C TRP A 29 -3.37 -21.04 -14.30
N GLN A 30 -3.25 -21.66 -15.46
CA GLN A 30 -2.27 -22.73 -15.69
C GLN A 30 -0.84 -22.25 -15.39
N SER A 31 -0.44 -21.09 -15.92
CA SER A 31 0.88 -20.53 -15.62
C SER A 31 1.06 -20.18 -14.14
N TYR A 32 -0.01 -19.77 -13.45
CA TYR A 32 0.03 -19.51 -12.01
C TYR A 32 0.27 -20.80 -11.21
N GLN A 33 -0.39 -21.89 -11.58
CA GLN A 33 -0.16 -23.21 -10.98
C GLN A 33 1.26 -23.70 -11.25
N GLU A 34 1.73 -23.63 -12.51
CA GLU A 34 3.07 -24.06 -12.90
C GLU A 34 4.18 -23.32 -12.14
N VAL A 35 4.07 -21.99 -12.01
CA VAL A 35 5.09 -21.21 -11.29
C VAL A 35 5.03 -21.44 -9.79
N ASN A 36 3.83 -21.60 -9.19
CA ASN A 36 3.74 -22.01 -7.79
C ASN A 36 4.37 -23.41 -7.56
N GLN A 37 4.23 -24.33 -8.52
CA GLN A 37 4.90 -25.63 -8.48
C GLN A 37 6.42 -25.49 -8.57
N LEU A 38 6.95 -24.59 -9.44
CA LEU A 38 8.39 -24.31 -9.51
C LEU A 38 8.94 -23.76 -8.19
N PHE A 39 8.19 -22.89 -7.49
CA PHE A 39 8.57 -22.43 -6.15
C PHE A 39 8.57 -23.61 -5.15
N CYS A 40 7.55 -24.46 -5.18
CA CYS A 40 7.50 -25.64 -4.33
C CYS A 40 8.72 -26.55 -4.57
N ASP A 41 9.02 -26.86 -5.83
CA ASP A 41 10.16 -27.71 -6.21
C ASP A 41 11.50 -27.11 -5.78
N ALA A 42 11.64 -25.79 -5.88
CA ALA A 42 12.85 -25.08 -5.45
C ALA A 42 13.03 -25.15 -3.93
N ILE A 43 11.97 -24.92 -3.16
CA ILE A 43 11.98 -25.02 -1.70
C ILE A 43 12.29 -26.45 -1.26
N CYS A 44 11.67 -27.45 -1.89
CA CYS A 44 11.90 -28.87 -1.59
C CYS A 44 13.36 -29.32 -1.76
N ARG A 45 14.17 -28.60 -2.55
CA ARG A 45 15.60 -28.90 -2.74
C ARG A 45 16.50 -28.37 -1.61
N VAL A 46 16.01 -27.37 -0.85
CA VAL A 46 16.85 -26.64 0.13
C VAL A 46 16.32 -26.78 1.56
N ILE A 47 15.10 -27.24 1.74
CA ILE A 47 14.47 -27.35 3.06
C ILE A 47 15.06 -28.49 3.88
N HIS A 48 15.25 -28.25 5.19
CA HIS A 48 15.71 -29.23 6.15
C HIS A 48 14.66 -29.49 7.24
N PRO A 49 14.75 -30.62 7.96
CA PRO A 49 13.88 -30.88 9.12
C PRO A 49 13.99 -29.77 10.17
N GLY A 50 12.85 -29.24 10.58
CA GLY A 50 12.76 -28.12 11.55
C GLY A 50 12.75 -26.72 10.94
N ASP A 51 12.96 -26.61 9.63
CA ASP A 51 12.82 -25.32 8.94
C ASP A 51 11.38 -24.81 8.99
N LYS A 52 11.25 -23.48 8.96
CA LYS A 52 9.99 -22.74 8.83
C LYS A 52 9.94 -22.04 7.48
N VAL A 53 8.80 -22.07 6.80
CA VAL A 53 8.62 -21.39 5.51
C VAL A 53 7.64 -20.23 5.66
N TRP A 54 8.12 -19.00 5.50
CA TRP A 54 7.30 -17.79 5.52
C TRP A 54 7.01 -17.33 4.09
N ILE A 55 5.79 -17.50 3.65
CA ILE A 55 5.33 -17.18 2.30
C ILE A 55 4.73 -15.76 2.29
N GLN A 56 5.08 -14.98 1.26
CA GLN A 56 4.71 -13.57 1.16
C GLN A 56 3.84 -13.31 -0.07
N ASP A 57 2.70 -12.65 0.16
CA ASP A 57 1.87 -11.98 -0.82
C ASP A 57 1.09 -12.90 -1.79
N TYR A 58 0.35 -12.28 -2.72
CA TYR A 58 -0.67 -12.93 -3.57
C TYR A 58 -0.11 -13.75 -4.74
N GLN A 59 1.17 -13.65 -5.04
CA GLN A 59 1.77 -14.40 -6.13
C GLN A 59 1.87 -15.91 -5.85
N PRO A 60 2.17 -16.38 -4.62
CA PRO A 60 2.30 -17.80 -4.31
C PRO A 60 1.16 -18.35 -3.41
N MET A 61 -0.11 -17.99 -3.66
CA MET A 61 -1.22 -18.41 -2.79
C MET A 61 -1.50 -19.94 -2.81
N LEU A 62 -1.01 -20.67 -3.82
CA LEU A 62 -1.14 -22.13 -3.87
C LEU A 62 0.02 -22.86 -3.17
N LEU A 63 1.11 -22.15 -2.93
CA LEU A 63 2.35 -22.71 -2.43
C LEU A 63 2.20 -23.39 -1.05
N PRO A 64 1.44 -22.86 -0.07
CA PRO A 64 1.25 -23.55 1.20
C PRO A 64 0.66 -24.96 1.00
N GLY A 65 -0.37 -25.08 0.16
CA GLY A 65 -1.00 -26.36 -0.14
C GLY A 65 -0.11 -27.34 -0.90
N MET A 66 0.76 -26.83 -1.78
CA MET A 66 1.73 -27.67 -2.50
C MET A 66 2.80 -28.20 -1.56
N LEU A 67 3.35 -27.34 -0.68
CA LEU A 67 4.35 -27.74 0.31
C LEU A 67 3.78 -28.73 1.35
N ARG A 68 2.56 -28.51 1.84
CA ARG A 68 1.89 -29.36 2.81
C ARG A 68 1.70 -30.80 2.31
N LYS A 69 1.43 -30.97 1.01
CA LYS A 69 1.34 -32.30 0.38
C LYS A 69 2.64 -33.09 0.41
N VAL A 70 3.78 -32.39 0.28
CA VAL A 70 5.11 -33.01 0.30
C VAL A 70 5.63 -33.18 1.72
N TYR A 71 5.41 -32.18 2.57
CA TYR A 71 5.86 -32.12 3.95
C TYR A 71 4.66 -31.88 4.90
N PRO A 72 3.94 -32.93 5.31
CA PRO A 72 2.72 -32.79 6.11
C PRO A 72 2.89 -32.02 7.43
N ASN A 73 4.08 -32.07 8.03
CA ASN A 73 4.39 -31.44 9.32
C ASN A 73 5.25 -30.15 9.17
N LEU A 74 5.35 -29.58 7.97
CA LEU A 74 6.09 -28.35 7.76
C LEU A 74 5.39 -27.16 8.41
N ASN A 75 6.14 -26.35 9.14
CA ASN A 75 5.62 -25.10 9.70
C ASN A 75 5.56 -24.02 8.60
N ILE A 76 4.36 -23.59 8.24
CA ILE A 76 4.11 -22.63 7.14
C ILE A 76 3.38 -21.40 7.66
N GLY A 77 3.99 -20.23 7.52
CA GLY A 77 3.35 -18.94 7.73
C GLY A 77 3.06 -18.26 6.41
N TYR A 78 1.96 -17.51 6.31
CA TYR A 78 1.59 -16.75 5.12
C TYR A 78 1.18 -15.33 5.50
N PHE A 79 1.68 -14.33 4.75
CA PHE A 79 1.26 -12.94 4.91
C PHE A 79 0.71 -12.37 3.61
N HIS A 80 -0.48 -11.77 3.67
CA HIS A 80 -1.17 -11.16 2.53
C HIS A 80 -1.00 -9.64 2.55
N HIS A 81 -0.25 -9.08 1.58
CA HIS A 81 0.12 -7.66 1.59
C HIS A 81 -0.86 -6.72 0.89
N ILE A 82 -1.73 -7.25 0.03
CA ILE A 82 -2.75 -6.46 -0.66
C ILE A 82 -4.11 -6.55 0.06
N PRO A 83 -5.10 -5.70 -0.26
CA PRO A 83 -6.44 -5.88 0.29
C PRO A 83 -6.99 -7.27 -0.01
N PHE A 84 -7.53 -7.96 0.99
CA PHE A 84 -8.35 -9.14 0.71
C PHE A 84 -9.79 -8.66 0.48
N PRO A 85 -10.41 -8.98 -0.67
CA PRO A 85 -11.70 -8.40 -1.03
C PRO A 85 -12.85 -9.05 -0.24
N SER A 86 -13.96 -8.33 -0.13
CA SER A 86 -15.18 -8.90 0.43
C SER A 86 -15.61 -10.17 -0.33
N TYR A 87 -16.34 -11.07 0.34
CA TYR A 87 -16.86 -12.28 -0.30
C TYR A 87 -17.62 -11.99 -1.60
N GLU A 88 -18.38 -10.91 -1.66
CA GLU A 88 -19.17 -10.57 -2.84
C GLU A 88 -18.31 -10.32 -4.08
N LEU A 89 -17.11 -9.78 -3.92
CA LEU A 89 -16.13 -9.66 -4.99
C LEU A 89 -15.31 -10.94 -5.17
N PHE A 90 -14.82 -11.53 -4.08
CA PHE A 90 -13.99 -12.73 -4.17
C PHE A 90 -14.70 -13.90 -4.84
N ARG A 91 -16.03 -14.04 -4.68
CA ARG A 91 -16.84 -15.08 -5.30
C ARG A 91 -16.84 -15.06 -6.83
N ILE A 92 -16.48 -13.93 -7.44
CA ILE A 92 -16.39 -13.80 -8.90
C ILE A 92 -15.22 -14.63 -9.47
N LEU A 93 -14.17 -14.84 -8.65
CA LEU A 93 -12.99 -15.60 -9.06
C LEU A 93 -13.35 -17.08 -9.28
N PRO A 94 -13.16 -17.64 -10.48
CA PRO A 94 -13.47 -19.04 -10.76
C PRO A 94 -12.72 -19.99 -9.81
N GLU A 95 -11.44 -19.75 -9.59
CA GLU A 95 -10.50 -20.60 -8.84
C GLU A 95 -10.50 -20.31 -7.32
N ARG A 96 -11.52 -19.60 -6.82
CA ARG A 96 -11.62 -19.19 -5.41
C ARG A 96 -11.47 -20.32 -4.39
N ALA A 97 -12.00 -21.50 -4.72
CA ALA A 97 -11.94 -22.64 -3.81
C ALA A 97 -10.52 -23.22 -3.70
N GLU A 98 -9.83 -23.31 -4.83
CA GLU A 98 -8.45 -23.79 -4.92
C GLU A 98 -7.50 -22.86 -4.17
N ILE A 99 -7.66 -21.54 -4.35
CA ILE A 99 -6.85 -20.53 -3.67
C ILE A 99 -7.07 -20.60 -2.16
N LEU A 100 -8.34 -20.63 -1.69
CA LEU A 100 -8.63 -20.71 -0.26
C LEU A 100 -8.11 -22.00 0.36
N LYS A 101 -8.23 -23.14 -0.33
CA LYS A 101 -7.65 -24.41 0.14
C LYS A 101 -6.13 -24.33 0.23
N GLY A 102 -5.49 -23.74 -0.80
CA GLY A 102 -4.06 -23.55 -0.81
C GLY A 102 -3.58 -22.71 0.39
N LEU A 103 -4.26 -21.60 0.68
CA LEU A 103 -3.93 -20.72 1.81
C LEU A 103 -4.16 -21.40 3.16
N LEU A 104 -5.25 -22.14 3.34
CA LEU A 104 -5.58 -22.86 4.59
C LEU A 104 -4.60 -23.99 4.94
N ASP A 105 -3.71 -24.35 4.05
CA ASP A 105 -2.61 -25.28 4.35
C ASP A 105 -1.40 -24.59 5.03
N ALA A 106 -1.41 -23.27 5.18
CA ALA A 106 -0.57 -22.58 6.15
C ALA A 106 -1.08 -22.81 7.58
N ASP A 107 -0.20 -22.71 8.57
CA ASP A 107 -0.56 -22.80 9.99
C ASP A 107 -1.02 -21.42 10.50
N PHE A 108 -0.38 -20.36 10.04
CA PHE A 108 -0.67 -18.99 10.41
C PHE A 108 -0.81 -18.10 9.17
N ILE A 109 -1.91 -17.31 9.11
CA ILE A 109 -2.23 -16.44 7.97
C ILE A 109 -2.49 -15.04 8.51
N ALA A 110 -1.69 -14.05 8.10
CA ALA A 110 -1.88 -12.68 8.56
C ALA A 110 -2.16 -11.68 7.42
N PHE A 111 -2.82 -10.61 7.80
CA PHE A 111 -3.27 -9.52 6.94
C PHE A 111 -2.85 -8.18 7.55
N HIS A 112 -2.92 -7.09 6.77
CA HIS A 112 -2.63 -5.76 7.31
C HIS A 112 -3.72 -5.21 8.23
N THR A 113 -4.97 -5.57 7.98
CA THR A 113 -6.11 -5.01 8.71
C THR A 113 -7.08 -6.11 9.15
N TYR A 114 -7.80 -5.83 10.23
CA TYR A 114 -8.84 -6.69 10.73
C TYR A 114 -9.95 -6.94 9.69
N ASP A 115 -10.30 -5.93 8.89
CA ASP A 115 -11.31 -6.09 7.84
C ASP A 115 -10.88 -7.09 6.76
N TYR A 116 -9.60 -7.07 6.34
CA TYR A 116 -9.09 -8.02 5.36
C TYR A 116 -9.09 -9.45 5.91
N MET A 117 -8.71 -9.64 7.18
CA MET A 117 -8.82 -10.92 7.87
C MET A 117 -10.27 -11.41 7.89
N ARG A 118 -11.22 -10.55 8.29
CA ARG A 118 -12.67 -10.90 8.30
C ARG A 118 -13.22 -11.22 6.91
N HIS A 119 -12.77 -10.53 5.88
CA HIS A 119 -13.15 -10.84 4.50
C HIS A 119 -12.67 -12.24 4.10
N PHE A 120 -11.43 -12.60 4.45
CA PHE A 120 -10.88 -13.93 4.23
C PHE A 120 -11.70 -15.00 4.97
N ILE A 121 -11.93 -14.85 6.27
CA ILE A 121 -12.74 -15.76 7.09
C ILE A 121 -14.14 -15.92 6.49
N SER A 122 -14.79 -14.82 6.09
CA SER A 122 -16.10 -14.85 5.45
C SER A 122 -16.09 -15.62 4.13
N ALA A 123 -15.03 -15.45 3.31
CA ALA A 123 -14.88 -16.17 2.06
C ALA A 123 -14.68 -17.67 2.31
N VAL A 124 -13.82 -18.05 3.24
CA VAL A 124 -13.61 -19.47 3.63
C VAL A 124 -14.91 -20.12 4.11
N LYS A 125 -15.63 -19.47 5.03
CA LYS A 125 -16.90 -19.97 5.54
C LYS A 125 -17.92 -20.21 4.43
N ARG A 126 -18.05 -19.28 3.50
CA ARG A 126 -19.09 -19.35 2.43
C ARG A 126 -18.70 -20.29 1.30
N VAL A 127 -17.43 -20.35 0.92
CA VAL A 127 -16.95 -21.16 -0.21
C VAL A 127 -16.66 -22.61 0.23
N LEU A 128 -15.95 -22.80 1.34
CA LEU A 128 -15.45 -24.10 1.78
C LEU A 128 -16.30 -24.73 2.90
N ARG A 129 -17.24 -23.98 3.49
CA ARG A 129 -18.06 -24.43 4.64
C ARG A 129 -17.25 -24.76 5.88
N ILE A 130 -16.11 -24.08 6.07
CA ILE A 130 -15.27 -24.17 7.23
C ILE A 130 -15.58 -22.99 8.15
N ASP A 131 -15.87 -23.27 9.42
CA ASP A 131 -16.16 -22.26 10.43
C ASP A 131 -14.89 -21.90 11.21
N PHE A 132 -14.74 -20.61 11.49
CA PHE A 132 -13.77 -20.09 12.43
C PHE A 132 -14.43 -19.80 13.77
N LYS A 133 -13.73 -20.09 14.85
CA LYS A 133 -14.04 -19.60 16.19
C LYS A 133 -13.12 -18.43 16.48
N LEU A 134 -13.65 -17.20 16.39
CA LEU A 134 -12.87 -15.97 16.36
C LEU A 134 -11.93 -15.95 15.15
N ASP A 135 -10.69 -16.28 15.34
CA ASP A 135 -9.56 -16.26 14.42
C ASP A 135 -8.97 -17.65 14.11
N GLU A 136 -9.49 -18.72 14.77
CA GLU A 136 -9.00 -20.10 14.63
C GLU A 136 -9.98 -20.99 13.86
N ALA A 137 -9.44 -21.83 12.98
CA ALA A 137 -10.19 -22.93 12.33
C ALA A 137 -9.52 -24.27 12.61
N GLN A 138 -10.35 -25.28 12.95
CA GLN A 138 -9.90 -26.67 13.11
C GLN A 138 -10.00 -27.41 11.78
N LEU A 139 -8.88 -27.87 11.25
CA LEU A 139 -8.79 -28.64 10.01
C LEU A 139 -8.22 -30.05 10.30
N GLY A 140 -9.11 -31.00 10.61
CA GLY A 140 -8.69 -32.32 11.09
C GLY A 140 -7.95 -32.20 12.42
N ASN A 141 -6.69 -32.59 12.44
CA ASN A 141 -5.84 -32.51 13.63
C ASN A 141 -5.03 -31.20 13.70
N ARG A 142 -5.17 -30.31 12.73
CA ARG A 142 -4.41 -29.07 12.64
C ARG A 142 -5.30 -27.84 12.91
N VAL A 143 -4.77 -26.89 13.66
CA VAL A 143 -5.34 -25.54 13.85
C VAL A 143 -4.70 -24.61 12.84
N VAL A 144 -5.52 -23.77 12.22
CA VAL A 144 -5.08 -22.64 11.40
C VAL A 144 -5.52 -21.36 12.10
N GLU A 145 -4.59 -20.48 12.37
CA GLU A 145 -4.86 -19.16 12.97
C GLU A 145 -4.74 -18.06 11.94
N THR A 146 -5.54 -17.01 12.15
CA THR A 146 -5.50 -15.79 11.34
C THR A 146 -5.35 -14.57 12.23
N ASP A 147 -4.60 -13.55 11.78
CA ASP A 147 -4.47 -12.30 12.54
C ASP A 147 -4.34 -11.07 11.63
N ALA A 148 -4.47 -9.89 12.24
CA ALA A 148 -4.30 -8.59 11.61
C ALA A 148 -3.05 -7.90 12.17
N LEU A 149 -1.96 -7.94 11.43
CA LEU A 149 -0.66 -7.38 11.79
C LEU A 149 -0.27 -6.25 10.82
N PRO A 150 -0.52 -4.98 11.17
CA PRO A 150 -0.22 -3.85 10.30
C PRO A 150 1.29 -3.68 10.13
N MET A 151 1.78 -3.74 8.88
CA MET A 151 3.20 -3.61 8.58
C MET A 151 3.70 -2.20 8.87
N GLY A 152 4.80 -2.10 9.61
CA GLY A 152 5.52 -0.86 9.87
C GLY A 152 6.63 -0.57 8.85
N ILE A 153 7.37 0.52 9.13
CA ILE A 153 8.57 0.91 8.38
C ILE A 153 9.81 0.84 9.27
N ASN A 154 10.99 1.00 8.68
CA ASN A 154 12.20 1.30 9.45
C ASN A 154 12.17 2.77 9.90
N TYR A 155 11.45 3.06 10.99
CA TYR A 155 11.24 4.41 11.49
C TYR A 155 12.57 5.18 11.69
N GLY A 156 13.57 4.56 12.30
CA GLY A 156 14.87 5.19 12.56
C GLY A 156 15.61 5.60 11.29
N LEU A 157 15.45 4.84 10.21
CA LEU A 157 16.05 5.15 8.91
C LEU A 157 15.53 6.50 8.36
N TYR A 158 14.21 6.72 8.39
CA TYR A 158 13.57 7.92 7.88
C TYR A 158 13.68 9.09 8.87
N HIS A 159 13.43 8.86 10.14
CA HIS A 159 13.43 9.90 11.18
C HIS A 159 14.80 10.58 11.33
N ASN A 160 15.87 9.81 11.27
CA ASN A 160 17.24 10.33 11.41
C ASN A 160 17.87 10.77 10.08
N ALA A 161 17.19 10.57 8.96
CA ALA A 161 17.75 10.81 7.63
C ALA A 161 18.15 12.27 7.41
N SER A 162 17.35 13.24 7.87
CA SER A 162 17.63 14.68 7.72
C SER A 162 18.92 15.16 8.41
N SER A 163 19.50 14.35 9.32
CA SER A 163 20.80 14.64 9.96
C SER A 163 22.01 14.24 9.09
N ARG A 164 21.81 13.39 8.07
CA ARG A 164 22.88 12.89 7.21
C ARG A 164 23.35 13.97 6.22
N PRO A 165 24.68 14.13 6.00
CA PRO A 165 25.20 15.18 5.12
C PRO A 165 24.68 15.10 3.67
N GLU A 166 24.52 13.89 3.11
CA GLU A 166 23.99 13.68 1.76
C GLU A 166 22.52 14.10 1.65
N VAL A 167 21.70 13.81 2.65
CA VAL A 167 20.29 14.22 2.72
C VAL A 167 20.18 15.73 2.91
N ARG A 168 20.99 16.35 3.74
CA ARG A 168 21.01 17.81 3.90
C ARG A 168 21.30 18.51 2.57
N ARG A 169 22.29 18.03 1.82
CA ARG A 169 22.60 18.58 0.49
C ARG A 169 21.42 18.40 -0.47
N ALA A 170 20.72 17.28 -0.39
CA ALA A 170 19.50 17.07 -1.18
C ALA A 170 18.38 18.02 -0.75
N ILE A 171 18.15 18.24 0.57
CA ILE A 171 17.19 19.19 1.11
C ILE A 171 17.45 20.60 0.57
N ASP A 172 18.71 21.07 0.61
CA ASP A 172 19.09 22.41 0.14
C ASP A 172 18.83 22.57 -1.37
N ARG A 173 19.18 21.54 -2.18
CA ARG A 173 18.89 21.53 -3.62
C ARG A 173 17.40 21.57 -3.91
N THR A 174 16.62 20.77 -3.20
CA THR A 174 15.16 20.64 -3.39
C THR A 174 14.46 21.94 -2.96
N ARG A 175 14.87 22.56 -1.84
CA ARG A 175 14.38 23.89 -1.44
C ARG A 175 14.67 24.95 -2.49
N LYS A 176 15.88 24.95 -3.05
CA LYS A 176 16.25 25.89 -4.12
C LYS A 176 15.40 25.69 -5.38
N PHE A 177 15.04 24.43 -5.69
CA PHE A 177 14.22 24.11 -6.87
C PHE A 177 12.78 24.60 -6.71
N PHE A 178 12.14 24.34 -5.58
CA PHE A 178 10.75 24.71 -5.34
C PHE A 178 10.58 26.18 -4.84
N GLY A 179 11.67 26.84 -4.45
CA GLY A 179 11.62 28.21 -3.95
C GLY A 179 10.86 28.34 -2.63
N ASN A 180 10.08 29.42 -2.51
CA ASN A 180 9.31 29.76 -1.30
C ASN A 180 7.84 29.31 -1.37
N HIS A 181 7.46 28.50 -2.37
CA HIS A 181 6.10 28.03 -2.49
C HIS A 181 5.81 26.97 -1.43
N LYS A 182 4.56 26.94 -0.97
CA LYS A 182 4.05 25.79 -0.19
C LYS A 182 4.07 24.55 -1.06
N LEU A 183 4.61 23.47 -0.55
CA LEU A 183 4.79 22.24 -1.29
C LEU A 183 3.80 21.16 -0.83
N ILE A 184 2.92 20.75 -1.73
CA ILE A 184 2.11 19.53 -1.60
C ILE A 184 2.84 18.42 -2.33
N LEU A 185 3.09 17.30 -1.67
CA LEU A 185 3.83 16.17 -2.23
C LEU A 185 2.92 14.95 -2.41
N SER A 186 3.06 14.31 -3.54
CA SER A 186 2.41 13.05 -3.90
C SER A 186 3.45 12.09 -4.46
N VAL A 187 3.56 10.89 -3.88
CA VAL A 187 4.51 9.87 -4.30
C VAL A 187 3.81 8.53 -4.47
N ASP A 188 3.78 8.00 -5.69
CA ASP A 188 3.15 6.72 -6.01
C ASP A 188 3.85 6.01 -7.16
N ARG A 189 3.59 4.73 -7.31
CA ARG A 189 3.78 4.04 -8.58
C ARG A 189 2.63 4.37 -9.52
N LEU A 190 2.85 4.31 -10.83
CA LEU A 190 1.75 4.37 -11.79
C LEU A 190 0.82 3.19 -11.55
N ASP A 191 -0.36 3.44 -10.99
CA ASP A 191 -1.38 2.43 -10.74
C ASP A 191 -2.76 3.11 -10.57
N TYR A 192 -3.79 2.54 -11.19
CA TYR A 192 -5.15 3.05 -11.12
C TYR A 192 -5.73 3.05 -9.68
N SER A 193 -5.23 2.16 -8.81
CA SER A 193 -5.63 2.10 -7.40
C SER A 193 -5.16 3.30 -6.58
N LYS A 194 -4.20 4.09 -7.09
CA LYS A 194 -3.57 5.19 -6.34
C LYS A 194 -4.32 6.52 -6.39
N GLY A 195 -5.43 6.60 -7.14
CA GLY A 195 -6.28 7.80 -7.16
C GLY A 195 -5.62 9.04 -7.74
N ILE A 196 -4.66 8.86 -8.65
CA ILE A 196 -3.84 9.95 -9.19
C ILE A 196 -4.69 11.02 -9.88
N LEU A 197 -5.66 10.60 -10.72
CA LEU A 197 -6.57 11.54 -11.40
C LEU A 197 -7.49 12.26 -10.42
N HIS A 198 -8.03 11.57 -9.41
CA HIS A 198 -8.89 12.19 -8.38
C HIS A 198 -8.15 13.28 -7.61
N ARG A 199 -6.86 13.06 -7.34
CA ARG A 199 -5.96 14.01 -6.71
C ARG A 199 -5.73 15.25 -7.58
N LEU A 200 -5.52 15.07 -8.89
CA LEU A 200 -5.37 16.16 -9.85
C LEU A 200 -6.65 16.98 -9.93
N TRP A 201 -7.80 16.34 -10.03
CA TRP A 201 -9.11 17.02 -10.05
C TRP A 201 -9.36 17.81 -8.75
N GLY A 202 -9.05 17.20 -7.59
CA GLY A 202 -9.16 17.89 -6.30
C GLY A 202 -8.24 19.10 -6.20
N PHE A 203 -7.02 19.00 -6.71
CA PHE A 203 -6.07 20.11 -6.74
C PHE A 203 -6.49 21.20 -7.74
N ALA A 204 -7.00 20.84 -8.92
CA ALA A 204 -7.53 21.80 -9.89
C ALA A 204 -8.72 22.58 -9.31
N ALA A 205 -9.68 21.84 -8.70
CA ALA A 205 -10.83 22.46 -8.00
C ALA A 205 -10.38 23.37 -6.84
N PHE A 206 -9.29 23.03 -6.14
CA PHE A 206 -8.70 23.89 -5.12
C PHE A 206 -8.20 25.21 -5.71
N LEU A 207 -7.43 25.17 -6.80
CA LEU A 207 -6.91 26.39 -7.45
C LEU A 207 -8.03 27.26 -8.02
N GLU A 208 -9.08 26.66 -8.58
CA GLU A 208 -10.24 27.37 -9.10
C GLU A 208 -11.01 28.12 -7.99
N CYS A 209 -11.25 27.47 -6.86
CA CYS A 209 -11.99 28.04 -5.74
C CYS A 209 -11.15 29.01 -4.87
N HIS A 210 -9.82 28.88 -4.91
CA HIS A 210 -8.88 29.61 -4.07
C HIS A 210 -7.77 30.26 -4.90
N PRO A 211 -8.11 31.25 -5.77
CA PRO A 211 -7.14 31.90 -6.66
C PRO A 211 -6.02 32.61 -5.90
N GLU A 212 -6.21 32.95 -4.63
CA GLU A 212 -5.18 33.53 -3.75
C GLU A 212 -3.98 32.62 -3.50
N TYR A 213 -4.11 31.30 -3.78
CA TYR A 213 -3.01 30.33 -3.71
C TYR A 213 -2.27 30.14 -5.04
N CYS A 214 -2.78 30.67 -6.15
CA CYS A 214 -2.05 30.69 -7.42
C CYS A 214 -0.73 31.43 -7.25
N GLY A 215 0.37 30.85 -7.70
CA GLY A 215 1.71 31.38 -7.47
C GLY A 215 2.30 31.16 -6.08
N LYS A 216 1.59 30.45 -5.19
CA LYS A 216 2.05 30.21 -3.80
C LYS A 216 2.13 28.74 -3.40
N VAL A 217 1.43 27.87 -4.12
CA VAL A 217 1.36 26.43 -3.82
C VAL A 217 1.74 25.63 -5.05
N THR A 218 2.60 24.63 -4.89
CA THR A 218 2.97 23.70 -5.96
C THR A 218 2.68 22.27 -5.53
N LEU A 219 2.02 21.51 -6.40
CA LEU A 219 1.87 20.06 -6.26
C LEU A 219 3.05 19.35 -6.94
N ALA A 220 3.96 18.76 -6.17
CA ALA A 220 5.01 17.89 -6.68
C ALA A 220 4.48 16.45 -6.75
N MET A 221 4.43 15.90 -7.95
CA MET A 221 3.98 14.53 -8.19
C MET A 221 5.13 13.67 -8.67
N VAL A 222 5.49 12.66 -7.87
CA VAL A 222 6.44 11.62 -8.24
C VAL A 222 5.66 10.36 -8.58
N ILE A 223 5.67 9.97 -9.85
CA ILE A 223 5.01 8.77 -10.33
C ILE A 223 6.08 7.84 -10.90
N VAL A 224 6.34 6.74 -10.20
CA VAL A 224 7.31 5.74 -10.64
C VAL A 224 6.65 4.83 -11.68
N PRO A 225 7.24 4.67 -12.89
CA PRO A 225 6.75 3.76 -13.91
C PRO A 225 6.53 2.35 -13.36
N SER A 226 5.40 1.74 -13.73
CA SER A 226 5.05 0.38 -13.32
C SER A 226 4.12 -0.22 -14.36
N ARG A 227 4.37 -1.48 -14.76
CA ARG A 227 3.49 -2.26 -15.65
C ARG A 227 3.20 -1.58 -16.98
N ASP A 228 4.16 -0.88 -17.57
CA ASP A 228 4.01 -0.06 -18.79
C ASP A 228 3.53 -0.85 -20.03
N HIS A 229 3.58 -2.17 -19.99
CA HIS A 229 3.14 -3.07 -21.06
C HIS A 229 1.65 -3.47 -20.95
N VAL A 230 0.92 -2.97 -19.95
CA VAL A 230 -0.51 -3.26 -19.74
C VAL A 230 -1.33 -2.07 -20.24
N ASP A 231 -2.24 -2.29 -21.18
CA ASP A 231 -3.01 -1.25 -21.86
C ASP A 231 -3.69 -0.26 -20.88
N SER A 232 -4.29 -0.76 -19.81
CA SER A 232 -4.95 0.08 -18.80
C SER A 232 -4.00 1.06 -18.07
N TYR A 233 -2.71 0.71 -17.96
CA TYR A 233 -1.68 1.59 -17.38
C TYR A 233 -1.19 2.63 -18.38
N ALA A 234 -1.07 2.26 -19.67
CA ALA A 234 -0.74 3.20 -20.72
C ALA A 234 -1.84 4.26 -20.92
N GLU A 235 -3.12 3.83 -20.90
CA GLU A 235 -4.26 4.74 -20.94
C GLU A 235 -4.30 5.68 -19.70
N LEU A 236 -4.04 5.14 -18.51
CA LEU A 236 -3.97 5.95 -17.29
C LEU A 236 -2.87 7.00 -17.39
N LYS A 237 -1.68 6.61 -17.89
CA LYS A 237 -0.56 7.55 -18.10
C LYS A 237 -0.93 8.70 -19.04
N THR A 238 -1.58 8.38 -20.16
CA THR A 238 -2.05 9.39 -21.12
C THR A 238 -3.01 10.38 -20.46
N LYS A 239 -4.00 9.88 -19.73
CA LYS A 239 -4.97 10.74 -19.00
C LYS A 239 -4.31 11.63 -17.94
N ILE A 240 -3.31 11.10 -17.25
CA ILE A 240 -2.54 11.89 -16.27
C ILE A 240 -1.78 13.02 -16.97
N ASP A 241 -1.12 12.74 -18.09
CA ASP A 241 -0.37 13.75 -18.84
C ASP A 241 -1.29 14.86 -19.40
N GLU A 242 -2.45 14.46 -19.94
CA GLU A 242 -3.48 15.38 -20.42
C GLU A 242 -3.99 16.28 -19.29
N GLU A 243 -4.31 15.73 -18.13
CA GLU A 243 -4.82 16.48 -16.99
C GLU A 243 -3.78 17.46 -16.43
N ILE A 244 -2.53 17.01 -16.28
CA ILE A 244 -1.42 17.86 -15.85
C ILE A 244 -1.19 18.98 -16.86
N GLY A 245 -1.21 18.65 -18.16
CA GLY A 245 -1.09 19.64 -19.24
C GLY A 245 -2.19 20.70 -19.19
N SER A 246 -3.43 20.27 -18.93
CA SER A 246 -4.59 21.16 -18.77
C SER A 246 -4.43 22.10 -17.57
N ILE A 247 -4.12 21.56 -16.38
CA ILE A 247 -3.93 22.38 -15.16
C ILE A 247 -2.77 23.36 -15.35
N ASN A 248 -1.64 22.90 -15.85
CA ASN A 248 -0.47 23.77 -16.05
C ASN A 248 -0.74 24.82 -17.13
N GLY A 249 -1.40 24.47 -18.24
CA GLY A 249 -1.79 25.41 -19.28
C GLY A 249 -2.74 26.52 -18.81
N GLN A 250 -3.63 26.19 -17.86
CA GLN A 250 -4.60 27.14 -17.32
C GLN A 250 -4.01 28.09 -16.27
N TYR A 251 -3.12 27.60 -15.40
CA TYR A 251 -2.73 28.35 -14.19
C TYR A 251 -1.26 28.79 -14.17
N SER A 252 -0.36 28.25 -15.02
CA SER A 252 1.07 28.62 -14.97
C SER A 252 1.31 30.09 -15.25
N THR A 253 2.31 30.60 -14.59
CA THR A 253 2.89 31.94 -14.87
C THR A 253 4.34 31.79 -15.35
N MET A 254 5.03 32.89 -15.67
CA MET A 254 6.44 32.82 -16.07
C MET A 254 7.36 32.27 -14.98
N ASP A 255 6.99 32.43 -13.71
CA ASP A 255 7.82 32.11 -12.55
C ASP A 255 7.25 30.96 -11.72
N TRP A 256 6.11 30.38 -12.12
CA TRP A 256 5.44 29.34 -11.33
C TRP A 256 4.70 28.36 -12.19
N THR A 257 4.82 27.06 -11.83
CA THR A 257 4.07 25.94 -12.41
C THR A 257 3.30 25.22 -11.30
N PRO A 258 1.96 25.09 -11.41
CA PRO A 258 1.14 24.50 -10.35
C PRO A 258 1.45 23.04 -10.08
N VAL A 259 1.70 22.22 -11.12
CA VAL A 259 2.02 20.79 -11.00
C VAL A 259 3.42 20.51 -11.55
N CYS A 260 4.36 20.21 -10.64
CA CYS A 260 5.67 19.69 -10.99
C CYS A 260 5.61 18.17 -11.05
N TYR A 261 5.76 17.61 -12.25
CA TYR A 261 5.57 16.17 -12.49
C TYR A 261 6.87 15.46 -12.83
N PHE A 262 7.14 14.37 -12.12
CA PHE A 262 8.31 13.52 -12.30
C PHE A 262 7.88 12.09 -12.59
N TYR A 263 8.10 11.62 -13.83
CA TYR A 263 7.77 10.26 -14.24
C TYR A 263 9.02 9.35 -14.16
N HIS A 264 9.60 9.28 -12.97
CA HIS A 264 10.73 8.41 -12.63
C HIS A 264 10.89 8.28 -11.11
N GLY A 265 11.66 7.30 -10.66
CA GLY A 265 12.05 7.17 -9.25
C GLY A 265 13.17 8.13 -8.87
N PHE A 266 13.25 8.45 -7.58
CA PHE A 266 14.34 9.21 -6.96
C PHE A 266 15.18 8.31 -6.05
N SER A 267 16.42 8.71 -5.78
CA SER A 267 17.23 8.10 -4.73
C SER A 267 16.58 8.26 -3.35
N PHE A 268 16.98 7.44 -2.39
CA PHE A 268 16.49 7.56 -1.01
C PHE A 268 16.71 8.98 -0.46
N GLU A 269 17.89 9.57 -0.70
CA GLU A 269 18.24 10.89 -0.21
C GLU A 269 17.37 12.00 -0.81
N GLU A 270 17.08 11.90 -2.10
CA GLU A 270 16.22 12.87 -2.81
C GLU A 270 14.76 12.73 -2.38
N LEU A 271 14.27 11.50 -2.26
CA LEU A 271 12.89 11.24 -1.83
C LEU A 271 12.66 11.71 -0.39
N VAL A 272 13.58 11.40 0.52
CA VAL A 272 13.49 11.89 1.91
C VAL A 272 13.62 13.40 1.99
N ALA A 273 14.43 14.03 1.13
CA ALA A 273 14.49 15.49 1.05
C ALA A 273 13.14 16.10 0.65
N MET A 274 12.44 15.50 -0.32
CA MET A 274 11.07 15.89 -0.69
C MET A 274 10.09 15.70 0.47
N TYR A 275 10.12 14.53 1.14
CA TYR A 275 9.31 14.30 2.34
C TYR A 275 9.58 15.38 3.40
N TYR A 276 10.84 15.71 3.67
CA TYR A 276 11.21 16.65 4.72
C TYR A 276 10.75 18.07 4.45
N ILE A 277 10.84 18.55 3.19
CA ILE A 277 10.47 19.94 2.86
C ILE A 277 8.98 20.13 2.61
N ALA A 278 8.24 19.10 2.19
CA ALA A 278 6.84 19.24 1.85
C ALA A 278 6.00 19.70 3.04
N ASP A 279 5.16 20.70 2.85
CA ASP A 279 4.22 21.19 3.87
C ASP A 279 3.06 20.22 4.05
N VAL A 280 2.62 19.58 2.97
CA VAL A 280 1.50 18.65 2.94
C VAL A 280 1.89 17.40 2.15
N ALA A 281 1.59 16.21 2.65
CA ALA A 281 1.54 15.00 1.83
C ALA A 281 0.10 14.69 1.46
N LEU A 282 -0.13 14.43 0.17
CA LEU A 282 -1.43 14.10 -0.39
C LEU A 282 -1.42 12.65 -0.86
N VAL A 283 -1.84 11.72 0.01
CA VAL A 283 -1.81 10.27 -0.18
C VAL A 283 -3.25 9.77 -0.26
N THR A 284 -3.77 9.66 -1.47
CA THR A 284 -5.21 9.45 -1.70
C THR A 284 -5.51 8.22 -2.56
N PRO A 285 -4.98 7.02 -2.23
CA PRO A 285 -5.32 5.82 -2.99
C PRO A 285 -6.82 5.53 -2.90
N LEU A 286 -7.40 5.04 -4.00
CA LEU A 286 -8.78 4.54 -4.04
C LEU A 286 -8.92 3.23 -3.27
N ARG A 287 -7.85 2.45 -3.20
CA ARG A 287 -7.68 1.26 -2.35
C ARG A 287 -6.21 0.92 -2.19
N ASP A 288 -5.79 0.63 -0.97
CA ASP A 288 -4.41 0.22 -0.68
C ASP A 288 -4.36 -0.74 0.52
N GLY A 289 -3.51 -1.76 0.46
CA GLY A 289 -3.34 -2.72 1.55
C GLY A 289 -2.86 -2.08 2.84
N MET A 290 -1.85 -1.21 2.74
CA MET A 290 -1.28 -0.46 3.88
C MET A 290 -0.98 0.98 3.49
N ASN A 291 -0.12 1.22 2.52
CA ASN A 291 0.49 2.49 2.11
C ASN A 291 1.62 2.96 3.05
N LEU A 292 2.81 2.46 2.79
CA LEU A 292 3.99 2.80 3.59
C LEU A 292 4.48 4.24 3.35
N VAL A 293 4.18 4.85 2.19
CA VAL A 293 4.56 6.23 1.87
C VAL A 293 4.01 7.23 2.90
N ALA A 294 2.78 7.02 3.38
CA ALA A 294 2.21 7.83 4.45
C ALA A 294 3.04 7.76 5.74
N LYS A 295 3.50 6.55 6.11
CA LYS A 295 4.35 6.32 7.30
C LYS A 295 5.75 6.92 7.11
N GLU A 296 6.35 6.74 5.94
CA GLU A 296 7.67 7.29 5.57
C GLU A 296 7.67 8.82 5.61
N TYR A 297 6.64 9.45 5.07
CA TYR A 297 6.47 10.89 5.15
C TYR A 297 6.45 11.38 6.59
N VAL A 298 5.56 10.83 7.42
CA VAL A 298 5.42 11.22 8.82
C VAL A 298 6.73 11.02 9.59
N ALA A 299 7.42 9.90 9.38
CA ALA A 299 8.71 9.62 10.02
C ALA A 299 9.79 10.62 9.62
N SER A 300 9.80 11.05 8.35
CA SER A 300 10.85 11.93 7.80
C SER A 300 10.77 13.38 8.30
N LYS A 301 9.67 13.78 8.94
CA LYS A 301 9.42 15.18 9.30
C LYS A 301 10.25 15.72 10.48
N ASN A 302 10.70 14.87 11.39
CA ASN A 302 11.58 15.23 12.52
C ASN A 302 11.29 16.63 13.13
N ASN A 303 10.08 16.81 13.68
CA ASN A 303 9.55 18.07 14.25
C ASN A 303 9.39 19.23 13.25
N ASN A 304 9.45 18.99 11.95
CA ASN A 304 9.12 19.99 10.94
C ASN A 304 7.59 20.03 10.73
N PRO A 305 6.89 21.16 11.00
CA PRO A 305 5.43 21.24 10.91
C PRO A 305 4.95 20.81 9.54
N SER A 306 3.91 19.98 9.49
CA SER A 306 3.36 19.47 8.23
C SER A 306 2.07 18.71 8.44
N VAL A 307 1.33 18.48 7.37
CA VAL A 307 0.05 17.77 7.39
C VAL A 307 0.08 16.57 6.47
N LEU A 308 -0.50 15.46 6.93
CA LEU A 308 -0.81 14.31 6.10
C LEU A 308 -2.32 14.34 5.74
N ILE A 309 -2.65 14.39 4.46
CA ILE A 309 -3.98 14.10 3.93
C ILE A 309 -3.95 12.64 3.46
N LEU A 310 -4.79 11.81 4.02
CA LEU A 310 -4.76 10.36 3.80
C LEU A 310 -6.14 9.83 3.45
N SER A 311 -6.20 8.99 2.41
CA SER A 311 -7.41 8.25 2.08
C SER A 311 -7.80 7.30 3.21
N GLU A 312 -9.08 7.31 3.60
CA GLU A 312 -9.67 6.31 4.50
C GLU A 312 -9.65 4.88 3.93
N MET A 313 -9.43 4.74 2.61
CA MET A 313 -9.30 3.45 1.91
C MET A 313 -7.88 2.86 1.95
N ALA A 314 -6.93 3.54 2.58
CA ALA A 314 -5.59 3.01 2.85
C ALA A 314 -5.55 2.28 4.19
N GLY A 315 -4.92 1.10 4.24
CA GLY A 315 -4.77 0.37 5.51
C GLY A 315 -4.06 1.18 6.61
N ALA A 316 -3.15 2.09 6.23
CA ALA A 316 -2.48 2.98 7.16
C ALA A 316 -3.42 3.94 7.91
N ALA A 317 -4.63 4.20 7.40
CA ALA A 317 -5.60 5.10 8.03
C ALA A 317 -6.02 4.65 9.44
N ILE A 318 -5.97 3.34 9.72
CA ILE A 318 -6.27 2.80 11.07
C ILE A 318 -5.27 3.25 12.13
N GLU A 319 -4.03 3.48 11.75
CA GLU A 319 -2.96 3.91 12.66
C GLU A 319 -2.73 5.43 12.61
N MET A 320 -3.01 6.05 11.44
CA MET A 320 -2.77 7.47 11.17
C MET A 320 -4.01 8.33 11.45
N THR A 321 -4.65 8.15 12.61
CA THR A 321 -5.92 8.79 12.95
C THR A 321 -5.86 10.31 13.08
N ASP A 322 -4.67 10.89 13.24
CA ASP A 322 -4.46 12.35 13.25
C ASP A 322 -4.19 12.94 11.87
N ALA A 323 -4.16 12.14 10.81
CA ALA A 323 -4.19 12.64 9.44
C ALA A 323 -5.54 13.32 9.14
N LEU A 324 -5.58 14.16 8.13
CA LEU A 324 -6.85 14.57 7.54
C LEU A 324 -7.34 13.40 6.68
N LEU A 325 -8.22 12.58 7.24
CA LEU A 325 -8.80 11.44 6.53
C LEU A 325 -9.85 11.95 5.57
N ILE A 326 -9.85 11.42 4.34
CA ILE A 326 -10.76 11.80 3.26
C ILE A 326 -11.26 10.58 2.49
N ASN A 327 -12.44 10.70 1.91
CA ASN A 327 -12.90 9.81 0.86
C ASN A 327 -12.24 10.21 -0.47
N PRO A 328 -11.36 9.38 -1.06
CA PRO A 328 -10.62 9.74 -2.27
C PRO A 328 -11.51 9.85 -3.52
N ASN A 329 -12.77 9.39 -3.46
CA ASN A 329 -13.75 9.54 -4.55
C ASN A 329 -14.48 10.90 -4.50
N ASP A 330 -14.37 11.64 -3.40
CA ASP A 330 -14.98 12.94 -3.23
C ASP A 330 -13.95 14.06 -3.52
N THR A 331 -14.01 14.62 -4.72
CA THR A 331 -13.15 15.72 -5.17
C THR A 331 -13.32 16.97 -4.31
N GLU A 332 -14.54 17.22 -3.81
CA GLU A 332 -14.85 18.33 -2.94
C GLU A 332 -14.14 18.19 -1.59
N GLU A 333 -14.16 16.98 -1.03
CA GLU A 333 -13.48 16.68 0.24
C GLU A 333 -11.95 16.80 0.10
N ILE A 334 -11.37 16.37 -1.05
CA ILE A 334 -9.95 16.56 -1.35
C ILE A 334 -9.60 18.06 -1.38
N LYS A 335 -10.39 18.87 -2.07
CA LYS A 335 -10.22 20.33 -2.13
C LYS A 335 -10.25 20.96 -0.74
N GLN A 336 -11.26 20.64 0.06
CA GLN A 336 -11.42 21.17 1.42
C GLN A 336 -10.27 20.73 2.34
N ALA A 337 -9.79 19.49 2.21
CA ALA A 337 -8.66 19.00 2.98
C ALA A 337 -7.35 19.73 2.64
N ILE A 338 -7.13 20.06 1.36
CA ILE A 338 -5.97 20.86 0.92
C ILE A 338 -6.03 22.26 1.56
N CYS A 339 -7.17 22.96 1.47
CA CYS A 339 -7.35 24.26 2.08
C CYS A 339 -7.09 24.20 3.59
N ARG A 340 -7.75 23.28 4.30
CA ARG A 340 -7.57 23.07 5.74
C ARG A 340 -6.13 22.76 6.12
N ALA A 341 -5.43 21.94 5.33
CA ALA A 341 -4.02 21.61 5.59
C ALA A 341 -3.10 22.82 5.50
N LEU A 342 -3.32 23.69 4.48
CA LEU A 342 -2.51 24.89 4.27
C LEU A 342 -2.77 25.99 5.31
N GLU A 343 -3.99 26.07 5.84
CA GLU A 343 -4.41 27.02 6.86
C GLU A 343 -4.17 26.54 8.30
N MET A 344 -3.84 25.26 8.49
CA MET A 344 -3.68 24.65 9.82
C MET A 344 -2.56 25.37 10.61
N PRO A 345 -2.80 25.82 11.83
CA PRO A 345 -1.76 26.40 12.69
C PRO A 345 -0.60 25.43 12.92
N GLU A 346 0.64 25.91 12.88
CA GLU A 346 1.85 25.08 13.07
C GLU A 346 1.80 24.24 14.37
N GLN A 347 1.24 24.80 15.43
CA GLN A 347 1.10 24.09 16.71
C GLN A 347 0.18 22.87 16.59
N GLU A 348 -0.90 22.96 15.81
CA GLU A 348 -1.80 21.82 15.54
C GLU A 348 -1.10 20.80 14.63
N GLN A 349 -0.41 21.26 13.58
CA GLN A 349 0.37 20.41 12.69
C GLN A 349 1.38 19.56 13.49
N LEU A 350 2.16 20.19 14.38
CA LEU A 350 3.14 19.52 15.23
C LEU A 350 2.50 18.50 16.16
N LYS A 351 1.39 18.86 16.81
CA LYS A 351 0.68 17.97 17.73
C LYS A 351 0.21 16.70 17.02
N ARG A 352 -0.43 16.85 15.88
CA ARG A 352 -0.90 15.72 15.04
C ARG A 352 0.26 14.85 14.57
N LEU A 353 1.30 15.50 14.05
CA LEU A 353 2.50 14.82 13.57
C LEU A 353 3.16 13.99 14.66
N GLN A 354 3.39 14.57 15.85
CA GLN A 354 4.03 13.90 16.99
C GLN A 354 3.22 12.70 17.48
N HIS A 355 1.89 12.79 17.46
CA HIS A 355 1.05 11.65 17.82
C HIS A 355 1.18 10.50 16.83
N MET A 356 1.11 10.77 15.52
CA MET A 356 1.35 9.75 14.48
C MET A 356 2.77 9.17 14.57
N GLN A 357 3.80 10.00 14.77
CA GLN A 357 5.18 9.56 14.95
C GLN A 357 5.34 8.61 16.15
N LYS A 358 4.67 8.90 17.27
CA LYS A 358 4.68 8.02 18.45
C LYS A 358 4.16 6.61 18.09
N ILE A 359 3.08 6.53 17.33
CA ILE A 359 2.49 5.24 16.93
C ILE A 359 3.47 4.46 16.03
N ILE A 360 3.95 5.08 14.94
CA ILE A 360 4.81 4.38 13.97
C ILE A 360 6.24 4.12 14.47
N SER A 361 6.69 4.83 15.49
CA SER A 361 8.00 4.56 16.13
C SER A 361 8.00 3.26 16.92
N VAL A 362 6.83 2.83 17.40
CA VAL A 362 6.65 1.55 18.11
C VAL A 362 6.33 0.44 17.12
N GLN A 363 5.40 0.69 16.19
CA GLN A 363 4.99 -0.26 15.16
C GLN A 363 5.96 -0.24 13.96
N THR A 364 7.17 -0.71 14.19
CA THR A 364 8.22 -0.78 13.16
C THR A 364 8.11 -2.07 12.34
N VAL A 365 8.82 -2.13 11.20
CA VAL A 365 8.94 -3.35 10.40
C VAL A 365 9.56 -4.52 11.19
N ASN A 366 10.51 -4.22 12.08
CA ASN A 366 11.13 -5.24 12.93
C ASN A 366 10.14 -5.80 13.95
N LYS A 367 9.33 -4.92 14.57
CA LYS A 367 8.26 -5.36 15.48
C LYS A 367 7.22 -6.18 14.73
N TRP A 368 6.76 -5.72 13.57
CA TRP A 368 5.83 -6.49 12.73
C TRP A 368 6.35 -7.90 12.44
N ALA A 369 7.62 -8.03 12.04
CA ALA A 369 8.22 -9.33 11.78
C ALA A 369 8.33 -10.20 13.05
N ALA A 370 8.69 -9.60 14.19
CA ALA A 370 8.77 -10.30 15.47
C ALA A 370 7.39 -10.78 15.95
N ASP A 371 6.37 -9.92 15.87
CA ASP A 371 4.99 -10.26 16.24
C ASP A 371 4.48 -11.42 15.36
N PHE A 372 4.68 -11.35 14.04
CA PHE A 372 4.30 -12.45 13.14
C PHE A 372 4.98 -13.77 13.52
N VAL A 373 6.29 -13.76 13.75
CA VAL A 373 7.03 -14.99 14.11
C VAL A 373 6.60 -15.52 15.47
N SER A 374 6.26 -14.66 16.42
CA SER A 374 5.77 -15.06 17.75
C SER A 374 4.43 -15.77 17.65
N GLU A 375 3.42 -15.12 17.07
CA GLU A 375 2.07 -15.67 16.89
C GLU A 375 2.10 -16.99 16.09
N TRP A 376 2.85 -16.99 14.97
CA TRP A 376 3.04 -18.20 14.19
C TRP A 376 3.68 -19.35 14.99
N SER A 377 4.68 -19.04 15.84
CA SER A 377 5.32 -20.07 16.68
C SER A 377 4.36 -20.63 17.74
N ASP A 378 3.45 -19.81 18.25
CA ASP A 378 2.42 -20.23 19.19
C ASP A 378 1.42 -21.16 18.50
N THR A 379 0.98 -20.83 17.28
CA THR A 379 0.13 -21.71 16.45
C THR A 379 0.80 -23.05 16.16
N CYS A 380 2.10 -23.03 15.80
CA CYS A 380 2.84 -24.28 15.55
C CYS A 380 2.85 -25.19 16.79
N ARG A 381 3.02 -24.62 17.99
CA ARG A 381 2.96 -25.41 19.26
C ARG A 381 1.60 -26.03 19.53
N LYS A 382 0.51 -25.41 19.09
CA LYS A 382 -0.84 -26.00 19.15
C LYS A 382 -0.99 -27.21 18.21
N ASN A 383 -0.19 -27.27 17.16
CA ASN A 383 -0.21 -28.33 16.14
C ASN A 383 0.74 -29.49 16.44
N GLU A 384 1.64 -29.36 17.42
CA GLU A 384 2.51 -30.44 17.93
C GLU A 384 1.74 -31.37 18.90
#